data_5f8a3895ecb0ef412c1fe8d33e4a7f90
#
_entry.id   5f8a3895ecb0ef412c1fe8d33e4a7f90
#
_cell.length_a   1.000
_cell.length_b   1.000
_cell.length_c   1.000
_cell.angle_alpha   90.00
_cell.angle_beta   90.00
_cell.angle_gamma   90.00
#
_symmetry.space_group_name_H-M   'P 1'
#
loop_
_entity.id
_entity.type
_entity.pdbx_description
1 polymer ?
#
loop_
_entity_poly.entity_id
_entity_poly.type
_entity_poly.pdbx_seq_one_letter_code
_entity_poly.pdbx_strand_id
1 'polypeptide(L)'
;MTTNRDTKILEAILFASGSPVIEDDLKDKMLNKKEFKQEMENLRDFYKDRGINLIKTGNKWSFRTSESIKDELTIFKTQKRKLSRAAIETLSIIAYQQPITRSEIENIRGVQMGRGSIDHLMEIGWIKPSGRK
;
A
#
# COMPACT_ATOMS: atom_id res chain seq x y z
N MET A 1 10.22 18.72 -18.66
CA MET A 1 9.04 18.17 -19.35
C MET A 1 7.90 19.17 -19.28
N THR A 2 7.32 19.49 -20.41
CA THR A 2 6.13 20.32 -20.47
C THR A 2 4.90 19.44 -20.22
N THR A 3 4.09 19.79 -19.23
CA THR A 3 2.90 19.02 -18.92
C THR A 3 1.66 19.65 -19.56
N ASN A 4 0.85 18.82 -20.20
CA ASN A 4 -0.46 19.20 -20.70
C ASN A 4 -1.51 18.32 -20.01
N ARG A 5 -2.78 18.47 -20.41
CA ARG A 5 -3.85 17.68 -19.81
C ARG A 5 -3.64 16.18 -19.99
N ASP A 6 -3.23 15.76 -21.18
CA ASP A 6 -3.02 14.34 -21.45
C ASP A 6 -1.90 13.76 -20.59
N THR A 7 -0.79 14.48 -20.43
CA THR A 7 0.29 14.06 -19.54
C THR A 7 -0.21 13.89 -18.11
N LYS A 8 -0.97 14.86 -17.63
CA LYS A 8 -1.50 14.83 -16.28
C LYS A 8 -2.47 13.69 -16.04
N ILE A 9 -3.38 13.44 -16.99
CA ILE A 9 -4.35 12.36 -16.82
C ILE A 9 -3.69 10.98 -16.85
N LEU A 10 -2.73 10.77 -17.73
CA LEU A 10 -1.98 9.53 -17.78
C LEU A 10 -1.24 9.28 -16.46
N GLU A 11 -0.53 10.29 -15.97
CA GLU A 11 0.19 10.20 -14.70
C GLU A 11 -0.75 9.89 -13.55
N ALA A 12 -1.87 10.59 -13.48
CA ALA A 12 -2.84 10.40 -12.40
C ALA A 12 -3.48 9.01 -12.39
N ILE A 13 -3.82 8.48 -13.56
CA ILE A 13 -4.38 7.13 -13.67
C ILE A 13 -3.36 6.10 -13.20
N LEU A 14 -2.12 6.22 -13.66
CA LEU A 14 -1.05 5.29 -13.29
C LEU A 14 -0.74 5.36 -11.81
N PHE A 15 -0.74 6.55 -11.24
CA PHE A 15 -0.50 6.73 -9.80
C PHE A 15 -1.64 6.13 -8.96
N ALA A 16 -2.88 6.36 -9.37
CA ALA A 16 -4.06 5.92 -8.61
C ALA A 16 -4.34 4.42 -8.77
N SER A 17 -3.81 3.78 -9.82
CA SER A 17 -4.09 2.38 -10.09
C SER A 17 -3.27 1.48 -9.18
N GLY A 18 -3.92 0.51 -8.55
CA GLY A 18 -3.25 -0.50 -7.72
C GLY A 18 -2.67 -1.67 -8.51
N SER A 19 -2.88 -1.68 -9.83
CA SER A 19 -2.41 -2.75 -10.71
C SER A 19 -2.03 -2.15 -12.07
N PRO A 20 -1.24 -2.87 -12.90
CA PRO A 20 -0.89 -2.38 -14.24
C PRO A 20 -2.11 -2.06 -15.09
N VAL A 21 -2.03 -1.00 -15.88
CA VAL A 21 -3.12 -0.49 -16.71
C VAL A 21 -2.85 -0.80 -18.18
N ILE A 22 -3.86 -1.31 -18.88
CA ILE A 22 -3.76 -1.64 -20.30
C ILE A 22 -3.63 -0.36 -21.13
N GLU A 23 -2.76 -0.38 -22.15
CA GLU A 23 -2.53 0.80 -23.02
C GLU A 23 -3.82 1.38 -23.59
N ASP A 24 -4.74 0.53 -24.04
CA ASP A 24 -5.99 1.01 -24.64
C ASP A 24 -6.82 1.81 -23.64
N ASP A 25 -6.83 1.39 -22.39
CA ASP A 25 -7.54 2.12 -21.31
C ASP A 25 -6.91 3.49 -21.07
N LEU A 26 -5.59 3.58 -21.14
CA LEU A 26 -4.89 4.86 -21.01
C LEU A 26 -5.20 5.78 -22.19
N LYS A 27 -5.12 5.25 -23.42
CA LYS A 27 -5.42 6.01 -24.64
C LYS A 27 -6.84 6.57 -24.62
N ASP A 28 -7.80 5.80 -24.14
CA ASP A 28 -9.21 6.20 -24.13
C ASP A 28 -9.45 7.47 -23.32
N LYS A 29 -8.59 7.79 -22.37
CA LYS A 29 -8.71 8.99 -21.54
C LYS A 29 -8.02 10.21 -22.11
N MET A 30 -7.26 10.05 -23.20
CA MET A 30 -6.53 11.14 -23.83
C MET A 30 -7.40 11.93 -24.79
N LEU A 31 -7.14 13.24 -24.86
CA LEU A 31 -7.74 14.12 -25.89
C LEU A 31 -7.06 13.90 -27.22
N ASN A 32 -5.74 13.78 -27.24
CA ASN A 32 -4.96 13.55 -28.47
C ASN A 32 -4.30 12.17 -28.43
N LYS A 33 -5.05 11.16 -28.84
CA LYS A 33 -4.61 9.76 -28.77
C LYS A 33 -3.39 9.46 -29.65
N LYS A 34 -3.17 10.26 -30.68
CA LYS A 34 -2.01 10.08 -31.57
C LYS A 34 -0.68 10.33 -30.85
N GLU A 35 -0.71 11.13 -29.80
CA GLU A 35 0.48 11.48 -29.03
C GLU A 35 0.76 10.48 -27.88
N PHE A 36 0.00 9.41 -27.77
CA PHE A 36 0.13 8.47 -26.65
C PHE A 36 1.56 7.97 -26.48
N LYS A 37 2.17 7.50 -27.54
CA LYS A 37 3.54 6.97 -27.49
C LYS A 37 4.53 8.02 -26.98
N GLN A 38 4.43 9.23 -27.51
CA GLN A 38 5.31 10.33 -27.12
C GLN A 38 5.09 10.72 -25.66
N GLU A 39 3.83 10.81 -25.22
CA GLU A 39 3.51 11.16 -23.84
C GLU A 39 4.02 10.11 -22.86
N MET A 40 3.92 8.83 -23.19
CA MET A 40 4.42 7.76 -22.36
C MET A 40 5.96 7.77 -22.28
N GLU A 41 6.64 8.05 -23.39
CA GLU A 41 8.09 8.19 -23.39
C GLU A 41 8.53 9.40 -22.56
N ASN A 42 7.80 10.50 -22.62
CA ASN A 42 8.09 11.68 -21.79
C ASN A 42 7.94 11.37 -20.31
N LEU A 43 6.89 10.65 -19.92
CA LEU A 43 6.69 10.23 -18.54
C LEU A 43 7.79 9.26 -18.10
N ARG A 44 8.14 8.30 -18.93
CA ARG A 44 9.20 7.35 -18.61
C ARG A 44 10.52 8.07 -18.37
N ASP A 45 10.88 9.01 -19.22
CA ASP A 45 12.11 9.78 -19.10
C ASP A 45 12.10 10.65 -17.84
N PHE A 46 10.96 11.26 -17.54
CA PHE A 46 10.82 12.11 -16.36
C PHE A 46 11.08 11.33 -15.06
N TYR A 47 10.63 10.08 -15.00
CA TYR A 47 10.74 9.26 -13.79
C TYR A 47 11.96 8.35 -13.74
N LYS A 48 12.77 8.31 -14.80
CA LYS A 48 13.87 7.33 -14.89
C LYS A 48 14.88 7.40 -13.74
N ASP A 49 15.14 8.60 -13.20
CA ASP A 49 16.11 8.81 -12.12
C ASP A 49 15.44 9.11 -10.78
N ARG A 50 14.17 8.77 -10.65
CA ARG A 50 13.39 9.03 -9.45
C ARG A 50 13.14 7.74 -8.64
N GLY A 51 12.51 7.89 -7.48
CA GLY A 51 12.22 6.75 -6.60
C GLY A 51 11.19 5.78 -7.15
N ILE A 52 10.39 6.23 -8.12
CA ILE A 52 9.49 5.35 -8.86
C ILE A 52 9.81 5.47 -10.35
N ASN A 53 9.62 4.37 -11.06
CA ASN A 53 9.87 4.31 -12.51
C ASN A 53 8.62 3.81 -13.23
N LEU A 54 8.44 4.28 -14.46
CA LEU A 54 7.34 3.84 -15.32
C LEU A 54 7.81 2.63 -16.13
N ILE A 55 7.14 1.50 -15.94
CA ILE A 55 7.52 0.22 -16.54
C ILE A 55 6.40 -0.29 -17.43
N LYS A 56 6.78 -0.78 -18.60
CA LYS A 56 5.88 -1.46 -19.52
C LYS A 56 6.12 -2.97 -19.47
N THR A 57 5.06 -3.74 -19.29
CA THR A 57 5.11 -5.20 -19.35
C THR A 57 4.00 -5.68 -20.28
N GLY A 58 4.38 -6.19 -21.45
CA GLY A 58 3.42 -6.50 -22.50
C GLY A 58 2.71 -5.24 -22.97
N ASN A 59 1.39 -5.20 -22.87
CA ASN A 59 0.59 -4.02 -23.21
C ASN A 59 0.09 -3.25 -21.99
N LYS A 60 0.73 -3.46 -20.82
CA LYS A 60 0.34 -2.82 -19.57
C LYS A 60 1.45 -1.94 -19.04
N TRP A 61 1.06 -0.85 -18.38
CA TRP A 61 1.98 0.10 -17.77
C TRP A 61 1.70 0.24 -16.28
N SER A 62 2.76 0.45 -15.51
CA SER A 62 2.63 0.69 -14.07
C SER A 62 3.84 1.46 -13.56
N PHE A 63 3.64 2.19 -12.44
CA PHE A 63 4.75 2.71 -11.67
C PHE A 63 5.27 1.62 -10.75
N ARG A 64 6.58 1.51 -10.66
CA ARG A 64 7.24 0.58 -9.74
C ARG A 64 8.37 1.28 -9.01
N THR A 65 8.65 0.79 -7.82
CA THR A 65 9.80 1.29 -7.05
C THR A 65 11.08 1.11 -7.84
N SER A 66 11.94 2.14 -7.82
CA SER A 66 13.26 2.07 -8.45
C SER A 66 14.07 0.92 -7.87
N GLU A 67 14.76 0.17 -8.74
CA GLU A 67 15.62 -0.93 -8.30
C GLU A 67 16.72 -0.45 -7.34
N SER A 68 17.16 0.80 -7.46
CA SER A 68 18.22 1.37 -6.63
C SER A 68 17.86 1.48 -5.15
N ILE A 69 16.56 1.53 -4.81
CA ILE A 69 16.09 1.70 -3.42
C ILE A 69 15.13 0.60 -3.00
N LYS A 70 14.97 -0.42 -3.81
CA LYS A 70 13.99 -1.48 -3.59
C LYS A 70 14.18 -2.20 -2.26
N ASP A 71 15.41 -2.49 -1.89
CA ASP A 71 15.71 -3.22 -0.64
C ASP A 71 15.32 -2.41 0.59
N GLU A 72 15.60 -1.10 0.57
CA GLU A 72 15.24 -0.21 1.66
C GLU A 72 13.73 -0.11 1.83
N LEU A 73 13.00 -0.05 0.72
CA LEU A 73 11.55 -0.01 0.77
C LEU A 73 10.96 -1.34 1.26
N THR A 74 11.59 -2.46 0.92
CA THR A 74 11.15 -3.78 1.37
C THR A 74 11.24 -3.88 2.89
N ILE A 75 12.34 -3.42 3.49
CA ILE A 75 12.51 -3.36 4.94
C ILE A 75 11.40 -2.51 5.57
N PHE A 76 11.17 -1.32 5.03
CA PHE A 76 10.13 -0.41 5.51
C PHE A 76 8.74 -1.06 5.47
N LYS A 77 8.38 -1.69 4.37
CA LYS A 77 7.09 -2.38 4.23
C LYS A 77 6.94 -3.53 5.20
N THR A 78 7.99 -4.30 5.40
CA THR A 78 7.95 -5.42 6.33
C THR A 78 7.72 -4.95 7.77
N GLN A 79 8.34 -3.85 8.17
CA GLN A 79 8.14 -3.29 9.50
C GLN A 79 6.72 -2.78 9.73
N LYS A 80 6.07 -2.24 8.69
CA LYS A 80 4.73 -1.67 8.81
C LYS A 80 3.59 -2.66 8.61
N ARG A 81 3.86 -3.74 7.92
CA ARG A 81 2.81 -4.54 7.30
C ARG A 81 2.25 -5.67 8.12
N LYS A 82 3.00 -6.21 9.04
CA LYS A 82 2.56 -7.47 9.63
C LYS A 82 2.10 -7.30 11.06
N LEU A 83 0.81 -7.36 11.23
CA LEU A 83 0.30 -7.84 12.49
C LEU A 83 0.78 -9.28 12.62
N SER A 84 1.38 -9.61 13.77
CA SER A 84 1.73 -10.98 14.06
C SER A 84 0.46 -11.84 14.11
N ARG A 85 0.60 -13.14 13.95
CA ARG A 85 -0.53 -14.05 14.09
C ARG A 85 -1.19 -13.87 15.46
N ALA A 86 -0.39 -13.71 16.50
CA ALA A 86 -0.89 -13.47 17.84
C ALA A 86 -1.70 -12.17 17.94
N ALA A 87 -1.26 -11.12 17.26
CA ALA A 87 -1.99 -9.85 17.25
C ALA A 87 -3.32 -9.97 16.51
N ILE A 88 -3.36 -10.70 15.40
CA ILE A 88 -4.60 -10.96 14.66
C ILE A 88 -5.58 -11.75 15.49
N GLU A 89 -5.13 -12.80 16.16
CA GLU A 89 -5.96 -13.60 17.05
C GLU A 89 -6.52 -12.77 18.20
N THR A 90 -5.68 -11.94 18.79
CA THR A 90 -6.07 -11.03 19.88
C THR A 90 -7.12 -10.03 19.42
N LEU A 91 -6.90 -9.42 18.25
CA LEU A 91 -7.85 -8.46 17.67
C LEU A 91 -9.21 -9.12 17.43
N SER A 92 -9.22 -10.35 16.92
CA SER A 92 -10.46 -11.09 16.67
C SER A 92 -11.23 -11.34 17.96
N ILE A 93 -10.55 -11.72 19.03
CA ILE A 93 -11.16 -11.94 20.35
C ILE A 93 -11.77 -10.63 20.87
N ILE A 94 -11.03 -9.54 20.79
CA ILE A 94 -11.49 -8.24 21.25
C ILE A 94 -12.73 -7.80 20.45
N ALA A 95 -12.71 -7.97 19.15
CA ALA A 95 -13.83 -7.58 18.28
C ALA A 95 -15.12 -8.31 18.65
N TYR A 96 -15.02 -9.58 19.02
CA TYR A 96 -16.18 -10.39 19.39
C TYR A 96 -16.69 -10.13 20.81
N GLN A 97 -15.82 -9.83 21.75
CA GLN A 97 -16.17 -9.80 23.16
C GLN A 97 -15.87 -8.50 23.88
N GLN A 98 -15.69 -7.44 23.13
CA GLN A 98 -15.41 -6.13 23.73
C GLN A 98 -16.61 -5.62 24.60
N PRO A 99 -16.35 -4.93 25.72
CA PRO A 99 -15.03 -4.75 26.32
C PRO A 99 -14.54 -6.03 27.01
N ILE A 100 -13.22 -6.26 26.97
CA ILE A 100 -12.61 -7.48 27.50
C ILE A 100 -11.28 -7.13 28.19
N THR A 101 -10.92 -7.88 29.22
CA THR A 101 -9.64 -7.70 29.91
C THR A 101 -8.55 -8.55 29.27
N ARG A 102 -7.29 -8.19 29.58
CA ARG A 102 -6.14 -8.98 29.13
C ARG A 102 -6.23 -10.43 29.62
N SER A 103 -6.58 -10.62 30.88
CA SER A 103 -6.71 -11.97 31.48
C SER A 103 -7.76 -12.81 30.77
N GLU A 104 -8.88 -12.20 30.39
CA GLU A 104 -9.93 -12.89 29.65
C GLU A 104 -9.45 -13.31 28.24
N ILE A 105 -8.66 -12.45 27.60
CA ILE A 105 -8.07 -12.78 26.30
C ILE A 105 -7.12 -13.98 26.42
N GLU A 106 -6.26 -13.99 27.44
CA GLU A 106 -5.34 -15.09 27.70
C GLU A 106 -6.07 -16.41 27.95
N ASN A 107 -7.17 -16.37 28.69
CA ASN A 107 -8.01 -17.54 28.91
C ASN A 107 -8.58 -18.11 27.63
N ILE A 108 -9.10 -17.26 26.77
CA ILE A 108 -9.71 -17.69 25.48
C ILE A 108 -8.64 -18.29 24.59
N ARG A 109 -7.48 -17.67 24.49
CA ARG A 109 -6.40 -18.17 23.64
C ARG A 109 -5.72 -19.40 24.23
N GLY A 110 -5.83 -19.61 25.54
CA GLY A 110 -5.18 -20.71 26.19
C GLY A 110 -3.68 -20.57 26.36
N VAL A 111 -3.13 -19.41 26.11
CA VAL A 111 -1.70 -19.10 26.24
C VAL A 111 -1.52 -17.73 26.86
N GLN A 112 -0.43 -17.58 27.63
CA GLN A 112 -0.07 -16.30 28.18
C GLN A 112 0.42 -15.38 27.07
N MET A 113 -0.06 -14.14 27.07
CA MET A 113 0.32 -13.18 26.05
C MET A 113 1.68 -12.59 26.34
N GLY A 114 2.55 -12.61 25.33
CA GLY A 114 3.79 -11.87 25.38
C GLY A 114 3.52 -10.37 25.28
N ARG A 115 4.52 -9.58 25.62
CA ARG A 115 4.46 -8.15 25.40
C ARG A 115 4.34 -7.87 23.90
N GLY A 116 3.52 -6.96 23.54
CA GLY A 116 3.53 -6.38 22.24
C GLY A 116 2.26 -6.56 21.41
N SER A 117 1.53 -7.66 21.54
CA SER A 117 0.33 -7.85 20.70
C SER A 117 -0.74 -6.80 21.00
N ILE A 118 -1.12 -6.62 22.26
CA ILE A 118 -2.10 -5.61 22.64
C ILE A 118 -1.52 -4.21 22.49
N ASP A 119 -0.29 -4.00 22.93
CA ASP A 119 0.37 -2.71 22.84
C ASP A 119 0.52 -2.26 21.40
N HIS A 120 0.87 -3.18 20.50
CA HIS A 120 0.98 -2.89 19.08
C HIS A 120 -0.37 -2.47 18.47
N LEU A 121 -1.44 -3.19 18.81
CA LEU A 121 -2.78 -2.86 18.32
C LEU A 121 -3.24 -1.49 18.83
N MET A 122 -2.92 -1.14 20.07
CA MET A 122 -3.22 0.18 20.61
C MET A 122 -2.40 1.27 19.91
N GLU A 123 -1.12 1.01 19.66
CA GLU A 123 -0.21 1.95 19.03
C GLU A 123 -0.68 2.29 17.62
N ILE A 124 -1.14 1.31 16.85
CA ILE A 124 -1.63 1.55 15.49
C ILE A 124 -3.10 1.99 15.45
N GLY A 125 -3.74 2.15 16.61
CA GLY A 125 -5.10 2.70 16.70
C GLY A 125 -6.24 1.73 16.42
N TRP A 126 -5.98 0.43 16.32
CA TRP A 126 -7.02 -0.56 16.06
C TRP A 126 -7.83 -0.92 17.30
N ILE A 127 -7.27 -0.74 18.48
CA ILE A 127 -7.96 -0.92 19.75
C ILE A 127 -7.61 0.24 20.68
N LYS A 128 -8.46 0.48 21.66
CA LYS A 128 -8.22 1.51 22.69
C LYS A 128 -8.69 1.01 24.05
N PRO A 129 -8.05 1.47 25.13
CA PRO A 129 -8.55 1.14 26.46
C PRO A 129 -9.88 1.86 26.71
N SER A 130 -10.83 1.16 27.34
CA SER A 130 -12.12 1.74 27.72
C SER A 130 -12.29 1.90 29.23
N GLY A 131 -11.22 1.73 29.97
CA GLY A 131 -11.20 1.82 31.40
C GLY A 131 -10.75 0.53 32.05
N ARG A 132 -10.66 0.56 33.39
CA ARG A 132 -10.33 -0.65 34.15
C ARG A 132 -11.60 -1.40 34.49
N LYS A 133 -11.48 -2.67 34.40
CA LYS A 133 -12.54 -3.59 34.80
C LYS A 133 -12.25 -4.19 36.17
#